data_8df5dfb1b7e2b5cb064a2ff8174f8a9e
#
_entry.id   8df5dfb1b7e2b5cb064a2ff8174f8a9e
#
_cell.length_a   1.000
_cell.length_b   1.000
_cell.length_c   1.000
_cell.angle_alpha   90.00
_cell.angle_beta   90.00
_cell.angle_gamma   90.00
#
_symmetry.space_group_name_H-M   'P 1'
#
loop_
_entity.id
_entity.type
_entity.pdbx_description
1 polymer ?
#
loop_
_entity_poly.entity_id
_entity_poly.type
_entity_poly.pdbx_seq_one_letter_code
_entity_poly.pdbx_strand_id
1 'polypeptide(L)'
;MQMTFRWYGEGNDSITPEMIKQIPGVTGLVWALHDKQAGEVWEVEEIEQARRQIEGAGFHMEVVESVNVHDDIKIGLPSRDQYIENYKTTLRNLAKFGVKVVTYNFMPIFDWTRTDLFHPLEDGSTALFYEKNKIQDDYKEMADYILNNLHGMTFPGWEPERMAKLDELFEAYRPVTKEKLWDNLKYFLEAIMPTCHETGIKMAIHQDDPPWDIFGIPRLLCDKESIGRFLSMVDDEYNCLCLCSGSLGANQNNHVAEIVRAYCDRIAFAHIRNVRHYPNGDFTEASHRDCDGDTGILEIMRAYHDCGYTGYVRPDHGRHIWGEQCRPGYGLYDRALGIMYLWGCWDMLDRLEGKVG
;
A
#
# COMPACT_ATOMS: atom_id res chain seq x y z
N MET A 1 10.25 9.62 -12.93
CA MET A 1 9.79 8.84 -11.75
C MET A 1 10.96 8.37 -10.91
N GLN A 2 10.75 8.12 -9.59
CA GLN A 2 11.77 7.62 -8.68
C GLN A 2 11.41 6.19 -8.28
N MET A 3 12.15 5.21 -8.81
CA MET A 3 11.85 3.79 -8.55
C MET A 3 12.33 3.39 -7.16
N THR A 4 11.47 2.77 -6.42
CA THR A 4 11.71 2.29 -5.06
C THR A 4 11.36 0.81 -4.92
N PHE A 5 11.82 0.20 -3.83
CA PHE A 5 11.54 -1.19 -3.52
C PHE A 5 11.10 -1.33 -2.06
N ARG A 6 10.04 -2.09 -1.79
CA ARG A 6 9.58 -2.37 -0.42
C ARG A 6 10.51 -3.36 0.25
N TRP A 7 11.07 -2.98 1.40
CA TRP A 7 11.92 -3.80 2.24
C TRP A 7 11.40 -3.83 3.68
N TYR A 8 11.35 -5.01 4.27
CA TYR A 8 10.75 -5.25 5.59
C TYR A 8 11.74 -5.22 6.76
N GLY A 9 12.99 -4.89 6.51
CA GLY A 9 14.02 -4.78 7.55
C GLY A 9 14.85 -6.05 7.75
N GLU A 10 16.02 -5.88 8.32
CA GLU A 10 16.95 -6.97 8.64
C GLU A 10 16.29 -7.95 9.63
N GLY A 11 16.41 -9.24 9.36
CA GLY A 11 15.80 -10.30 10.18
C GLY A 11 14.30 -10.51 9.97
N ASN A 12 13.61 -9.56 9.30
CA ASN A 12 12.18 -9.63 9.01
C ASN A 12 11.89 -9.81 7.51
N ASP A 13 12.90 -9.66 6.65
CA ASP A 13 12.82 -9.90 5.21
C ASP A 13 13.87 -10.93 4.79
N SER A 14 13.52 -11.83 3.88
CA SER A 14 14.47 -12.73 3.23
C SER A 14 15.30 -12.03 2.16
N ILE A 15 14.86 -10.86 1.70
CA ILE A 15 15.52 -10.04 0.69
C ILE A 15 16.42 -9.03 1.39
N THR A 16 17.67 -8.94 0.95
CA THR A 16 18.63 -7.98 1.51
C THR A 16 18.77 -6.74 0.64
N PRO A 17 19.20 -5.60 1.21
CA PRO A 17 19.48 -4.41 0.43
C PRO A 17 20.52 -4.63 -0.69
N GLU A 18 21.49 -5.53 -0.49
CA GLU A 18 22.49 -5.89 -1.51
C GLU A 18 21.85 -6.59 -2.71
N MET A 19 20.82 -7.43 -2.50
CA MET A 19 20.04 -8.03 -3.59
C MET A 19 19.26 -6.94 -4.36
N ILE A 20 18.61 -6.04 -3.63
CA ILE A 20 17.82 -4.94 -4.22
C ILE A 20 18.73 -4.01 -5.03
N LYS A 21 19.98 -3.78 -4.57
CA LYS A 21 20.96 -2.94 -5.25
C LYS A 21 21.36 -3.45 -6.64
N GLN A 22 21.14 -4.73 -6.91
CA GLN A 22 21.38 -5.34 -8.22
C GLN A 22 20.26 -5.08 -9.23
N ILE A 23 19.14 -4.48 -8.78
CA ILE A 23 18.04 -4.11 -9.66
C ILE A 23 18.32 -2.72 -10.22
N PRO A 24 18.56 -2.57 -11.55
CA PRO A 24 18.86 -1.28 -12.16
C PRO A 24 17.77 -0.23 -11.92
N GLY A 25 18.19 0.98 -11.57
CA GLY A 25 17.30 2.12 -11.44
C GLY A 25 16.53 2.22 -10.11
N VAL A 26 16.70 1.29 -9.18
CA VAL A 26 16.15 1.42 -7.82
C VAL A 26 17.03 2.35 -7.00
N THR A 27 16.45 3.43 -6.48
CA THR A 27 17.18 4.47 -5.75
C THR A 27 16.80 4.58 -4.28
N GLY A 28 15.62 4.08 -3.89
CA GLY A 28 15.11 4.18 -2.53
C GLY A 28 14.51 2.89 -2.01
N LEU A 29 14.55 2.72 -0.68
CA LEU A 29 13.80 1.68 0.01
C LEU A 29 12.56 2.28 0.67
N VAL A 30 11.44 1.62 0.45
CA VAL A 30 10.19 1.86 1.19
C VAL A 30 10.21 0.96 2.41
N TRP A 31 10.05 1.53 3.59
CA TRP A 31 10.30 0.88 4.87
C TRP A 31 9.26 1.24 5.93
N ALA A 32 9.27 0.52 7.05
CA ALA A 32 8.51 0.84 8.26
C ALA A 32 9.17 0.18 9.49
N LEU A 33 8.76 0.60 10.70
CA LEU A 33 9.03 -0.13 11.94
C LEU A 33 7.93 -1.16 12.16
N HIS A 34 8.20 -2.43 11.82
CA HIS A 34 7.19 -3.49 11.76
C HIS A 34 6.80 -4.08 13.11
N ASP A 35 7.59 -3.85 14.14
CA ASP A 35 7.37 -4.23 15.53
C ASP A 35 6.58 -3.20 16.32
N LYS A 36 6.27 -2.05 15.71
CA LYS A 36 5.40 -1.03 16.31
C LYS A 36 3.93 -1.34 16.09
N GLN A 37 3.18 -1.30 17.17
CA GLN A 37 1.73 -1.39 17.10
C GLN A 37 1.13 -0.06 16.61
N ALA A 38 -0.07 -0.14 16.01
CA ALA A 38 -0.79 1.06 15.62
C ALA A 38 -1.04 1.96 16.84
N GLY A 39 -0.72 3.25 16.70
CA GLY A 39 -0.87 4.24 17.76
C GLY A 39 0.34 4.43 18.68
N GLU A 40 1.37 3.60 18.58
CA GLU A 40 2.64 3.83 19.26
C GLU A 40 3.45 4.92 18.58
N VAL A 41 4.21 5.67 19.37
CA VAL A 41 5.18 6.64 18.85
C VAL A 41 6.41 5.91 18.32
N TRP A 42 6.86 6.29 17.14
CA TRP A 42 8.14 5.85 16.59
C TRP A 42 9.25 6.75 17.13
N GLU A 43 10.11 6.19 17.96
CA GLU A 43 11.15 6.94 18.62
C GLU A 43 12.32 7.25 17.67
N VAL A 44 13.02 8.35 17.95
CA VAL A 44 14.12 8.86 17.12
C VAL A 44 15.24 7.81 16.96
N GLU A 45 15.55 7.07 18.01
CA GLU A 45 16.59 6.06 18.05
C GLU A 45 16.28 4.87 17.14
N GLU A 46 15.00 4.47 17.05
CA GLU A 46 14.54 3.37 16.20
C GLU A 46 14.57 3.77 14.72
N ILE A 47 14.15 5.00 14.42
CA ILE A 47 14.23 5.58 13.07
C ILE A 47 15.69 5.71 12.63
N GLU A 48 16.59 6.16 13.53
CA GLU A 48 18.02 6.25 13.26
C GLU A 48 18.65 4.88 12.97
N GLN A 49 18.19 3.82 13.63
CA GLN A 49 18.64 2.45 13.34
C GLN A 49 18.25 2.04 11.91
N ALA A 50 16.99 2.26 11.52
CA ALA A 50 16.52 1.99 10.15
C ALA A 50 17.31 2.82 9.12
N ARG A 51 17.57 4.10 9.42
CA ARG A 51 18.38 4.98 8.57
C ARG A 51 19.77 4.41 8.30
N ARG A 52 20.45 3.96 9.34
CA ARG A 52 21.80 3.40 9.19
C ARG A 52 21.83 2.18 8.28
N GLN A 53 20.82 1.33 8.35
CA GLN A 53 20.70 0.15 7.48
C GLN A 53 20.45 0.56 6.03
N ILE A 54 19.49 1.44 5.80
CA ILE A 54 19.03 1.83 4.46
C ILE A 54 20.08 2.71 3.76
N GLU A 55 20.52 3.80 4.39
CA GLU A 55 21.51 4.71 3.80
C GLU A 55 22.90 4.07 3.76
N GLY A 56 23.24 3.22 4.74
CA GLY A 56 24.47 2.43 4.74
C GLY A 56 24.57 1.49 3.53
N ALA A 57 23.45 1.00 3.03
CA ALA A 57 23.35 0.24 1.79
C ALA A 57 23.30 1.14 0.52
N GLY A 58 23.24 2.46 0.67
CA GLY A 58 23.27 3.45 -0.42
C GLY A 58 21.90 3.72 -1.04
N PHE A 59 20.83 3.61 -0.28
CA PHE A 59 19.45 3.92 -0.69
C PHE A 59 18.90 5.13 0.06
N HIS A 60 17.92 5.81 -0.55
CA HIS A 60 17.11 6.82 0.13
C HIS A 60 16.00 6.15 0.96
N MET A 61 15.61 6.80 2.08
CA MET A 61 14.55 6.32 2.97
C MET A 61 13.33 7.26 3.04
N GLU A 62 13.09 8.00 1.98
CA GLU A 62 12.13 9.12 1.95
C GLU A 62 10.66 8.70 2.02
N VAL A 63 10.35 7.41 1.81
CA VAL A 63 8.98 6.87 1.83
C VAL A 63 8.82 5.84 2.94
N VAL A 64 7.86 6.09 3.82
CA VAL A 64 7.46 5.15 4.88
C VAL A 64 6.13 4.50 4.51
N GLU A 65 6.07 3.18 4.59
CA GLU A 65 4.87 2.41 4.34
C GLU A 65 4.77 1.22 5.31
N SER A 66 3.91 1.35 6.38
CA SER A 66 3.06 2.48 6.71
C SER A 66 3.22 2.88 8.17
N VAL A 67 2.77 4.09 8.50
CA VAL A 67 2.40 4.41 9.88
C VAL A 67 0.92 4.06 10.05
N ASN A 68 0.63 2.99 10.77
CA ASN A 68 -0.73 2.47 10.90
C ASN A 68 -1.61 3.39 11.76
N VAL A 69 -2.83 3.63 11.28
CA VAL A 69 -3.84 4.41 12.02
C VAL A 69 -4.56 3.48 13.01
N HIS A 70 -4.59 3.86 14.29
CA HIS A 70 -5.23 3.07 15.34
C HIS A 70 -6.74 2.93 15.14
N ASP A 71 -7.31 1.77 15.50
CA ASP A 71 -8.74 1.49 15.33
C ASP A 71 -9.63 2.49 16.08
N ASP A 72 -9.22 2.99 17.24
CA ASP A 72 -9.97 4.00 18.00
C ASP A 72 -10.16 5.31 17.21
N ILE A 73 -9.21 5.66 16.33
CA ILE A 73 -9.37 6.80 15.42
C ILE A 73 -10.42 6.47 14.36
N LYS A 74 -10.34 5.27 13.77
CA LYS A 74 -11.27 4.83 12.71
C LYS A 74 -12.70 4.68 13.23
N ILE A 75 -12.87 4.17 14.47
CA ILE A 75 -14.17 3.99 15.13
C ILE A 75 -14.69 5.32 15.68
N GLY A 76 -13.79 6.23 16.08
CA GLY A 76 -14.12 7.53 16.67
C GLY A 76 -14.32 7.48 18.18
N LEU A 77 -13.56 6.64 18.89
CA LEU A 77 -13.58 6.54 20.34
C LEU A 77 -12.91 7.76 21.00
N PRO A 78 -13.21 8.05 22.31
CA PRO A 78 -12.61 9.20 23.01
C PRO A 78 -11.09 9.17 23.08
N SER A 79 -10.46 8.00 23.09
CA SER A 79 -9.00 7.77 23.08
C SER A 79 -8.32 8.19 21.77
N ARG A 80 -9.09 8.42 20.68
CA ARG A 80 -8.55 8.80 19.37
C ARG A 80 -7.63 10.00 19.40
N ASP A 81 -7.92 10.98 20.28
CA ASP A 81 -7.13 12.23 20.35
C ASP A 81 -5.71 11.95 20.83
N GLN A 82 -5.53 11.04 21.79
CA GLN A 82 -4.20 10.61 22.23
C GLN A 82 -3.43 9.91 21.10
N TYR A 83 -4.09 9.01 20.35
CA TYR A 83 -3.43 8.33 19.23
C TYR A 83 -3.10 9.26 18.07
N ILE A 84 -3.90 10.31 17.86
CA ILE A 84 -3.60 11.38 16.89
C ILE A 84 -2.36 12.17 17.34
N GLU A 85 -2.22 12.51 18.61
CA GLU A 85 -1.01 13.20 19.12
C GLU A 85 0.25 12.32 19.00
N ASN A 86 0.12 11.02 19.25
CA ASN A 86 1.20 10.05 19.02
C ASN A 86 1.59 10.01 17.54
N TYR A 87 0.59 10.03 16.64
CA TYR A 87 0.80 10.07 15.19
C TYR A 87 1.56 11.33 14.76
N LYS A 88 1.16 12.49 15.25
CA LYS A 88 1.85 13.78 15.01
C LYS A 88 3.29 13.74 15.51
N THR A 89 3.54 13.14 16.67
CA THR A 89 4.88 12.98 17.22
C THR A 89 5.73 12.10 16.31
N THR A 90 5.18 11.00 15.81
CA THR A 90 5.84 10.13 14.83
C THR A 90 6.20 10.89 13.55
N LEU A 91 5.28 11.70 12.99
CA LEU A 91 5.57 12.51 11.80
C LEU A 91 6.74 13.49 12.04
N ARG A 92 6.76 14.18 13.20
CA ARG A 92 7.88 15.06 13.56
C ARG A 92 9.20 14.33 13.71
N ASN A 93 9.17 13.11 14.24
CA ASN A 93 10.36 12.29 14.37
C ASN A 93 10.86 11.83 12.99
N LEU A 94 9.99 11.37 12.11
CA LEU A 94 10.30 10.98 10.74
C LEU A 94 10.89 12.13 9.91
N ALA A 95 10.36 13.34 10.07
CA ALA A 95 10.84 14.53 9.37
C ALA A 95 12.31 14.86 9.66
N LYS A 96 12.81 14.56 10.86
CA LYS A 96 14.23 14.75 11.24
C LYS A 96 15.19 13.92 10.37
N PHE A 97 14.67 12.87 9.74
CA PHE A 97 15.43 11.94 8.88
C PHE A 97 15.13 12.10 7.38
N GLY A 98 14.46 13.19 7.01
CA GLY A 98 14.21 13.52 5.62
C GLY A 98 13.09 12.72 4.94
N VAL A 99 12.23 12.04 5.70
CA VAL A 99 11.03 11.40 5.16
C VAL A 99 10.13 12.44 4.49
N LYS A 100 9.66 12.14 3.29
CA LYS A 100 8.83 13.01 2.45
C LYS A 100 7.39 12.53 2.34
N VAL A 101 7.19 11.20 2.36
CA VAL A 101 5.88 10.58 2.17
C VAL A 101 5.67 9.53 3.26
N VAL A 102 4.53 9.61 3.92
CA VAL A 102 4.04 8.59 4.85
C VAL A 102 2.76 8.01 4.29
N THR A 103 2.80 6.72 4.00
CA THR A 103 1.64 5.95 3.57
C THR A 103 0.84 5.49 4.78
N TYR A 104 -0.47 5.47 4.62
CA TYR A 104 -1.40 4.91 5.59
C TYR A 104 -2.62 4.34 4.88
N ASN A 105 -3.40 3.55 5.57
CA ASN A 105 -4.74 3.16 5.15
C ASN A 105 -5.77 3.50 6.24
N PHE A 106 -7.04 3.53 5.85
CA PHE A 106 -8.15 3.72 6.78
C PHE A 106 -9.14 2.54 6.73
N MET A 107 -8.61 1.38 6.35
CA MET A 107 -9.36 0.14 6.23
C MET A 107 -9.77 -0.37 7.62
N PRO A 108 -11.06 -0.62 7.85
CA PRO A 108 -11.50 -1.26 9.08
C PRO A 108 -11.01 -2.70 9.17
N ILE A 109 -10.57 -3.11 10.35
CA ILE A 109 -10.17 -4.47 10.75
C ILE A 109 -9.00 -5.01 9.93
N PHE A 110 -9.21 -5.32 8.65
CA PHE A 110 -8.20 -5.90 7.77
C PHE A 110 -7.62 -4.85 6.83
N ASP A 111 -6.31 -4.93 6.61
CA ASP A 111 -5.63 -4.27 5.50
C ASP A 111 -6.00 -4.99 4.19
N TRP A 112 -5.07 -5.26 3.27
CA TRP A 112 -5.36 -6.05 2.08
C TRP A 112 -5.88 -7.45 2.47
N THR A 113 -6.84 -7.97 1.71
CA THR A 113 -7.50 -9.25 2.00
C THR A 113 -7.36 -10.20 0.83
N ARG A 114 -6.86 -11.42 1.09
CA ARG A 114 -6.76 -12.51 0.13
C ARG A 114 -7.26 -13.80 0.77
N THR A 115 -7.73 -14.73 -0.05
CA THR A 115 -8.24 -16.03 0.39
C THR A 115 -7.24 -17.15 0.19
N ASP A 116 -6.19 -16.91 -0.59
CA ASP A 116 -5.06 -17.81 -0.77
C ASP A 116 -3.78 -16.99 -0.98
N LEU A 117 -2.74 -17.31 -0.22
CA LEU A 117 -1.46 -16.60 -0.26
C LEU A 117 -0.49 -17.20 -1.28
N PHE A 118 -0.72 -18.43 -1.72
CA PHE A 118 0.16 -19.20 -2.60
C PHE A 118 -0.62 -19.95 -3.68
N HIS A 119 -1.67 -19.36 -4.22
CA HIS A 119 -2.51 -19.95 -5.25
C HIS A 119 -1.67 -20.39 -6.46
N PRO A 120 -1.73 -21.67 -6.87
CA PRO A 120 -0.93 -22.18 -7.98
C PRO A 120 -1.42 -21.63 -9.32
N LEU A 121 -0.50 -21.17 -10.16
CA LEU A 121 -0.76 -20.72 -11.53
C LEU A 121 -0.32 -21.78 -12.54
N GLU A 122 -0.83 -21.66 -13.78
CA GLU A 122 -0.59 -22.65 -14.85
C GLU A 122 0.89 -22.81 -15.23
N ASP A 123 1.70 -21.74 -15.03
CA ASP A 123 3.13 -21.74 -15.32
C ASP A 123 3.99 -22.35 -14.18
N GLY A 124 3.35 -22.84 -13.13
CA GLY A 124 4.00 -23.43 -11.96
C GLY A 124 4.45 -22.39 -10.91
N SER A 125 4.22 -21.12 -11.13
CA SER A 125 4.38 -20.07 -10.10
C SER A 125 3.19 -20.07 -9.14
N THR A 126 3.28 -19.29 -8.05
CA THR A 126 2.14 -19.03 -7.18
C THR A 126 1.91 -17.53 -7.00
N ALA A 127 0.69 -17.12 -6.65
CA ALA A 127 0.33 -15.74 -6.43
C ALA A 127 -0.72 -15.59 -5.33
N LEU A 128 -0.87 -14.35 -4.84
CA LEU A 128 -2.00 -13.99 -4.00
C LEU A 128 -3.31 -14.10 -4.80
N PHE A 129 -4.33 -14.71 -4.22
CA PHE A 129 -5.62 -14.93 -4.86
C PHE A 129 -6.77 -14.50 -3.94
N TYR A 130 -7.76 -13.88 -4.54
CA TYR A 130 -9.02 -13.52 -3.90
C TYR A 130 -10.15 -14.32 -4.53
N GLU A 131 -10.83 -15.14 -3.71
CA GLU A 131 -12.01 -15.89 -4.10
C GLU A 131 -13.23 -15.31 -3.40
N LYS A 132 -14.09 -14.63 -4.16
CA LYS A 132 -15.24 -13.89 -3.66
C LYS A 132 -16.19 -14.76 -2.82
N ASN A 133 -16.40 -15.99 -3.25
CA ASN A 133 -17.31 -16.91 -2.55
C ASN A 133 -16.81 -17.35 -1.17
N LYS A 134 -15.51 -17.26 -0.92
CA LYS A 134 -14.92 -17.54 0.41
C LYS A 134 -15.03 -16.36 1.37
N ILE A 135 -15.26 -15.14 0.87
CA ILE A 135 -15.45 -13.92 1.65
C ILE A 135 -16.95 -13.66 1.79
N GLN A 136 -17.70 -14.56 2.43
CA GLN A 136 -19.13 -14.34 2.61
C GLN A 136 -19.46 -13.91 4.05
N ASP A 137 -19.44 -14.84 5.00
CA ASP A 137 -19.93 -14.58 6.34
C ASP A 137 -18.96 -14.97 7.46
N ASP A 138 -17.91 -15.77 7.17
CA ASP A 138 -16.97 -16.25 8.17
C ASP A 138 -15.56 -15.67 7.98
N TYR A 139 -15.32 -14.51 8.63
CA TYR A 139 -14.00 -13.88 8.70
C TYR A 139 -12.98 -14.70 9.49
N LYS A 140 -13.43 -15.64 10.37
CA LYS A 140 -12.53 -16.43 11.23
C LYS A 140 -11.78 -17.47 10.42
N GLU A 141 -12.47 -18.18 9.54
CA GLU A 141 -11.84 -19.17 8.67
C GLU A 141 -10.75 -18.52 7.79
N MET A 142 -11.04 -17.35 7.24
CA MET A 142 -10.06 -16.59 6.45
C MET A 142 -8.90 -16.10 7.31
N ALA A 143 -9.17 -15.56 8.51
CA ALA A 143 -8.12 -15.08 9.40
C ALA A 143 -7.22 -16.22 9.87
N ASP A 144 -7.79 -17.35 10.25
CA ASP A 144 -7.06 -18.55 10.64
C ASP A 144 -6.19 -19.09 9.49
N TYR A 145 -6.71 -19.11 8.26
CA TYR A 145 -5.94 -19.50 7.09
C TYR A 145 -4.73 -18.58 6.88
N ILE A 146 -4.92 -17.28 6.90
CA ILE A 146 -3.84 -16.30 6.70
C ILE A 146 -2.78 -16.45 7.80
N LEU A 147 -3.19 -16.41 9.07
CA LEU A 147 -2.27 -16.53 10.20
C LEU A 147 -1.43 -17.81 10.16
N ASN A 148 -2.03 -18.92 9.79
CA ASN A 148 -1.32 -20.21 9.68
C ASN A 148 -0.33 -20.26 8.50
N ASN A 149 -0.51 -19.42 7.48
CA ASN A 149 0.35 -19.37 6.29
C ASN A 149 1.33 -18.19 6.27
N LEU A 150 1.32 -17.33 7.29
CA LEU A 150 2.30 -16.24 7.43
C LEU A 150 3.69 -16.73 7.89
N HIS A 151 3.81 -17.98 8.37
CA HIS A 151 5.07 -18.58 8.81
C HIS A 151 5.87 -17.71 9.82
N GLY A 152 5.16 -17.02 10.72
CA GLY A 152 5.75 -16.13 11.72
C GLY A 152 6.11 -14.71 11.24
N MET A 153 5.82 -14.39 9.99
CA MET A 153 5.96 -13.02 9.46
C MET A 153 4.80 -12.14 9.92
N THR A 154 5.08 -10.87 10.19
CA THR A 154 4.06 -9.87 10.54
C THR A 154 3.71 -9.01 9.34
N PHE A 155 2.41 -8.77 9.14
CA PHE A 155 1.91 -7.82 8.14
C PHE A 155 1.10 -6.73 8.83
N PRO A 156 1.13 -5.49 8.32
CA PRO A 156 0.27 -4.42 8.80
C PRO A 156 -1.22 -4.82 8.74
N GLY A 157 -1.92 -4.63 9.86
CA GLY A 157 -3.33 -5.02 9.97
C GLY A 157 -3.57 -6.51 10.29
N TRP A 158 -2.52 -7.34 10.35
CA TRP A 158 -2.56 -8.77 10.66
C TRP A 158 -1.68 -9.13 11.86
N GLU A 159 -1.44 -8.17 12.75
CA GLU A 159 -0.67 -8.38 13.97
C GLU A 159 -1.35 -9.44 14.87
N PRO A 160 -0.60 -10.42 15.42
CA PRO A 160 -1.19 -11.52 16.21
C PRO A 160 -2.05 -11.03 17.40
N GLU A 161 -1.60 -9.99 18.10
CA GLU A 161 -2.32 -9.41 19.24
C GLU A 161 -3.65 -8.78 18.82
N ARG A 162 -3.69 -8.20 17.62
CA ARG A 162 -4.90 -7.61 17.04
C ARG A 162 -5.85 -8.71 16.57
N MET A 163 -5.32 -9.75 15.93
CA MET A 163 -6.12 -10.90 15.49
C MET A 163 -6.69 -11.69 16.64
N ALA A 164 -6.02 -11.77 17.79
CA ALA A 164 -6.55 -12.38 19.00
C ALA A 164 -7.82 -11.68 19.54
N LYS A 165 -8.04 -10.41 19.17
CA LYS A 165 -9.21 -9.60 19.53
C LYS A 165 -10.21 -9.39 18.36
N LEU A 166 -10.14 -10.26 17.36
CA LEU A 166 -10.90 -10.08 16.12
C LEU A 166 -12.40 -9.93 16.33
N ASP A 167 -12.99 -10.76 17.21
CA ASP A 167 -14.42 -10.67 17.56
C ASP A 167 -14.77 -9.33 18.22
N GLU A 168 -13.92 -8.83 19.11
CA GLU A 168 -14.10 -7.54 19.79
C GLU A 168 -14.03 -6.40 18.75
N LEU A 169 -13.11 -6.49 17.78
CA LEU A 169 -13.01 -5.52 16.71
C LEU A 169 -14.25 -5.51 15.82
N PHE A 170 -14.75 -6.66 15.41
CA PHE A 170 -15.99 -6.74 14.63
C PHE A 170 -17.18 -6.13 15.37
N GLU A 171 -17.34 -6.43 16.67
CA GLU A 171 -18.38 -5.81 17.49
C GLU A 171 -18.22 -4.29 17.61
N ALA A 172 -16.99 -3.80 17.73
CA ALA A 172 -16.71 -2.37 17.83
C ALA A 172 -16.99 -1.63 16.49
N TYR A 173 -16.74 -2.28 15.35
CA TYR A 173 -17.02 -1.71 14.03
C TYR A 173 -18.49 -1.85 13.60
N ARG A 174 -19.27 -2.77 14.18
CA ARG A 174 -20.68 -3.02 13.81
C ARG A 174 -21.55 -1.76 13.75
N PRO A 175 -21.45 -0.80 14.71
CA PRO A 175 -22.22 0.44 14.68
C PRO A 175 -21.62 1.52 13.74
N VAL A 176 -20.45 1.28 13.16
CA VAL A 176 -19.75 2.28 12.34
C VAL A 176 -20.26 2.23 10.91
N THR A 177 -21.14 3.16 10.58
CA THR A 177 -21.64 3.32 9.20
C THR A 177 -20.54 3.88 8.28
N LYS A 178 -20.74 3.74 6.97
CA LYS A 178 -19.82 4.31 5.96
C LYS A 178 -19.63 5.83 6.14
N GLU A 179 -20.73 6.57 6.40
CA GLU A 179 -20.64 8.01 6.66
C GLU A 179 -19.89 8.33 7.95
N LYS A 180 -20.09 7.55 9.01
CA LYS A 180 -19.34 7.73 10.26
C LYS A 180 -17.84 7.47 10.05
N LEU A 181 -17.49 6.51 9.22
CA LEU A 181 -16.09 6.22 8.89
C LEU A 181 -15.47 7.40 8.09
N TRP A 182 -16.23 8.00 7.16
CA TRP A 182 -15.83 9.24 6.46
C TRP A 182 -15.62 10.41 7.43
N ASP A 183 -16.52 10.62 8.38
CA ASP A 183 -16.39 11.68 9.39
C ASP A 183 -15.14 11.49 10.26
N ASN A 184 -14.85 10.23 10.64
CA ASN A 184 -13.68 9.91 11.44
C ASN A 184 -12.37 10.10 10.65
N LEU A 185 -12.35 9.76 9.35
CA LEU A 185 -11.23 10.04 8.47
C LEU A 185 -11.00 11.54 8.31
N LYS A 186 -12.07 12.31 8.11
CA LYS A 186 -11.99 13.77 8.06
C LYS A 186 -11.40 14.35 9.34
N TYR A 187 -11.92 13.92 10.49
CA TYR A 187 -11.41 14.38 11.80
C TYR A 187 -9.91 14.11 11.97
N PHE A 188 -9.46 12.92 11.60
CA PHE A 188 -8.05 12.56 11.63
C PHE A 188 -7.21 13.46 10.72
N LEU A 189 -7.61 13.65 9.48
CA LEU A 189 -6.91 14.48 8.51
C LEU A 189 -6.80 15.93 8.96
N GLU A 190 -7.93 16.56 9.36
CA GLU A 190 -7.94 17.94 9.85
C GLU A 190 -7.00 18.13 11.03
N ALA A 191 -6.90 17.12 11.91
CA ALA A 191 -6.04 17.17 13.07
C ALA A 191 -4.54 17.05 12.74
N ILE A 192 -4.15 16.28 11.70
CA ILE A 192 -2.74 16.06 11.35
C ILE A 192 -2.20 17.05 10.31
N MET A 193 -3.04 17.68 9.47
CA MET A 193 -2.58 18.58 8.39
C MET A 193 -1.65 19.69 8.89
N PRO A 194 -1.90 20.38 10.03
CA PRO A 194 -0.93 21.35 10.55
C PRO A 194 0.47 20.79 10.78
N THR A 195 0.56 19.52 11.23
CA THR A 195 1.84 18.83 11.41
C THR A 195 2.47 18.46 10.07
N CYS A 196 1.68 18.13 9.07
CA CYS A 196 2.16 17.87 7.72
C CYS A 196 2.79 19.12 7.10
N HIS A 197 2.16 20.28 7.25
CA HIS A 197 2.75 21.58 6.86
C HIS A 197 4.03 21.90 7.62
N GLU A 198 4.05 21.66 8.94
CA GLU A 198 5.23 21.86 9.80
C GLU A 198 6.42 20.99 9.33
N THR A 199 6.16 19.75 8.96
CA THR A 199 7.18 18.73 8.67
C THR A 199 7.53 18.61 7.18
N GLY A 200 6.68 19.09 6.29
CA GLY A 200 6.78 18.88 4.84
C GLY A 200 6.47 17.46 4.40
N ILE A 201 5.86 16.63 5.26
CA ILE A 201 5.51 15.24 4.96
C ILE A 201 4.13 15.17 4.29
N LYS A 202 4.06 14.57 3.11
CA LYS A 202 2.80 14.24 2.44
C LYS A 202 2.21 12.96 3.01
N MET A 203 0.95 13.03 3.42
CA MET A 203 0.17 11.88 3.85
C MET A 203 -0.47 11.21 2.63
N ALA A 204 -0.08 9.97 2.35
CA ALA A 204 -0.50 9.24 1.16
C ALA A 204 -1.40 8.07 1.54
N ILE A 205 -2.73 8.24 1.40
CA ILE A 205 -3.67 7.15 1.69
C ILE A 205 -3.63 6.08 0.60
N HIS A 206 -3.55 4.82 1.03
CA HIS A 206 -3.73 3.67 0.16
C HIS A 206 -5.22 3.35 0.01
N GLN A 207 -5.66 3.01 -1.22
CA GLN A 207 -7.03 2.60 -1.49
C GLN A 207 -7.35 1.25 -0.84
N ASP A 208 -8.64 0.98 -0.65
CA ASP A 208 -9.09 -0.29 -0.10
C ASP A 208 -8.73 -1.47 -1.03
N ASP A 209 -8.29 -2.58 -0.45
CA ASP A 209 -7.91 -3.79 -1.15
C ASP A 209 -8.54 -5.03 -0.49
N PRO A 210 -9.61 -5.60 -1.09
CA PRO A 210 -10.24 -5.21 -2.34
C PRO A 210 -11.06 -3.91 -2.22
N PRO A 211 -11.38 -3.25 -3.37
CA PRO A 211 -12.09 -1.98 -3.39
C PRO A 211 -13.62 -2.17 -3.34
N TRP A 212 -14.10 -2.89 -2.34
CA TRP A 212 -15.52 -3.10 -2.01
C TRP A 212 -15.69 -3.57 -0.56
N ASP A 213 -16.90 -3.40 -0.04
CA ASP A 213 -17.24 -3.80 1.33
C ASP A 213 -17.04 -5.32 1.52
N ILE A 214 -16.44 -5.74 2.64
CA ILE A 214 -16.21 -7.14 3.00
C ILE A 214 -16.75 -7.44 4.39
N PHE A 215 -17.31 -8.63 4.60
CA PHE A 215 -17.90 -9.08 5.88
C PHE A 215 -18.91 -8.08 6.46
N GLY A 216 -19.63 -7.34 5.62
CA GLY A 216 -20.57 -6.30 6.05
C GLY A 216 -19.91 -5.03 6.61
N ILE A 217 -18.58 -4.92 6.52
CA ILE A 217 -17.81 -3.77 6.96
C ILE A 217 -17.52 -2.84 5.76
N PRO A 218 -17.83 -1.51 5.88
CA PRO A 218 -17.68 -0.58 4.78
C PRO A 218 -16.23 -0.31 4.41
N ARG A 219 -15.98 -0.09 3.13
CA ARG A 219 -14.73 0.41 2.56
C ARG A 219 -14.95 1.79 1.96
N LEU A 220 -13.96 2.68 2.00
CA LEU A 220 -14.10 4.09 1.64
C LEU A 220 -13.58 4.42 0.25
N LEU A 221 -12.33 4.07 -0.06
CA LEU A 221 -11.64 4.46 -1.29
C LEU A 221 -11.66 3.31 -2.31
N CYS A 222 -12.75 3.19 -3.04
CA CYS A 222 -13.02 2.05 -3.91
C CYS A 222 -13.02 2.40 -5.41
N ASP A 223 -13.12 3.68 -5.76
CA ASP A 223 -13.30 4.15 -7.14
C ASP A 223 -12.91 5.64 -7.29
N LYS A 224 -13.03 6.14 -8.53
CA LYS A 224 -12.73 7.54 -8.87
C LYS A 224 -13.56 8.55 -8.07
N GLU A 225 -14.83 8.26 -7.83
CA GLU A 225 -15.76 9.17 -7.14
C GLU A 225 -15.40 9.27 -5.65
N SER A 226 -15.16 8.15 -4.99
CA SER A 226 -14.74 8.11 -3.59
C SER A 226 -13.37 8.76 -3.37
N ILE A 227 -12.43 8.61 -4.32
CA ILE A 227 -11.15 9.33 -4.30
C ILE A 227 -11.40 10.85 -4.43
N GLY A 228 -12.27 11.28 -5.34
CA GLY A 228 -12.65 12.68 -5.47
C GLY A 228 -13.27 13.24 -4.20
N ARG A 229 -14.16 12.49 -3.54
CA ARG A 229 -14.72 12.83 -2.22
C ARG A 229 -13.61 12.99 -1.17
N PHE A 230 -12.69 12.05 -1.10
CA PHE A 230 -11.57 12.08 -0.17
C PHE A 230 -10.71 13.34 -0.34
N LEU A 231 -10.30 13.65 -1.55
CA LEU A 231 -9.45 14.81 -1.82
C LEU A 231 -10.15 16.14 -1.57
N SER A 232 -11.45 16.23 -1.88
CA SER A 232 -12.26 17.44 -1.66
C SER A 232 -12.67 17.64 -0.20
N MET A 233 -12.74 16.56 0.59
CA MET A 233 -13.13 16.61 2.01
C MET A 233 -12.13 17.39 2.87
N VAL A 234 -10.84 17.26 2.56
CA VAL A 234 -9.74 18.06 3.09
C VAL A 234 -8.85 18.45 1.91
N ASP A 235 -9.16 19.57 1.26
CA ASP A 235 -8.43 20.01 0.08
C ASP A 235 -7.12 20.72 0.49
N ASP A 236 -6.08 19.89 0.65
CA ASP A 236 -4.77 20.27 1.12
C ASP A 236 -3.69 19.55 0.31
N GLU A 237 -2.61 20.24 -0.05
CA GLU A 237 -1.51 19.69 -0.86
C GLU A 237 -0.74 18.56 -0.17
N TYR A 238 -0.85 18.44 1.16
CA TYR A 238 -0.28 17.33 1.95
C TYR A 238 -1.23 16.15 2.12
N ASN A 239 -2.51 16.30 1.78
CA ASN A 239 -3.49 15.21 1.72
C ASN A 239 -3.42 14.53 0.35
N CYS A 240 -2.66 13.47 0.20
CA CYS A 240 -2.28 12.84 -1.06
C CYS A 240 -2.72 11.37 -1.14
N LEU A 241 -2.44 10.77 -2.30
CA LEU A 241 -2.73 9.37 -2.60
C LEU A 241 -1.43 8.55 -2.67
N CYS A 242 -1.46 7.36 -2.08
CA CYS A 242 -0.65 6.22 -2.49
C CYS A 242 -1.50 5.43 -3.50
N LEU A 243 -1.44 5.78 -4.78
CA LEU A 243 -2.35 5.20 -5.78
C LEU A 243 -1.87 3.82 -6.21
N CYS A 244 -2.62 2.79 -5.82
CA CYS A 244 -2.35 1.39 -6.16
C CYS A 244 -3.21 0.94 -7.35
N SER A 245 -2.55 0.64 -8.47
CA SER A 245 -3.25 0.18 -9.68
C SER A 245 -3.91 -1.18 -9.50
N GLY A 246 -3.30 -2.09 -8.75
CA GLY A 246 -3.85 -3.41 -8.53
C GLY A 246 -5.03 -3.43 -7.57
N SER A 247 -5.01 -2.61 -6.50
CA SER A 247 -6.16 -2.50 -5.58
C SER A 247 -7.39 -1.94 -6.31
N LEU A 248 -7.24 -0.80 -6.98
CA LEU A 248 -8.34 -0.23 -7.77
C LEU A 248 -8.73 -1.11 -8.95
N GLY A 249 -7.73 -1.67 -9.65
CA GLY A 249 -7.91 -2.52 -10.82
C GLY A 249 -8.55 -3.88 -10.51
N ALA A 250 -8.61 -4.32 -9.24
CA ALA A 250 -9.38 -5.49 -8.85
C ALA A 250 -10.88 -5.32 -9.15
N ASN A 251 -11.39 -4.09 -9.17
CA ASN A 251 -12.73 -3.79 -9.66
C ASN A 251 -12.68 -3.49 -11.18
N GLN A 252 -13.27 -4.36 -11.99
CA GLN A 252 -13.31 -4.27 -13.45
C GLN A 252 -13.96 -2.98 -13.98
N ASN A 253 -14.74 -2.29 -13.15
CA ASN A 253 -15.37 -1.02 -13.52
C ASN A 253 -14.45 0.20 -13.30
N ASN A 254 -13.31 0.02 -12.67
CA ASN A 254 -12.33 1.08 -12.44
C ASN A 254 -11.40 1.23 -13.65
N HIS A 255 -11.41 2.39 -14.27
CA HIS A 255 -10.46 2.79 -15.32
C HIS A 255 -9.28 3.50 -14.66
N VAL A 256 -8.28 2.75 -14.18
CA VAL A 256 -7.20 3.27 -13.34
C VAL A 256 -6.41 4.38 -14.03
N ALA A 257 -6.13 4.27 -15.33
CA ALA A 257 -5.43 5.32 -16.07
C ALA A 257 -6.19 6.66 -16.08
N GLU A 258 -7.54 6.64 -16.09
CA GLU A 258 -8.34 7.85 -15.96
C GLU A 258 -8.28 8.44 -14.54
N ILE A 259 -8.18 7.60 -13.52
CA ILE A 259 -8.00 8.03 -12.14
C ILE A 259 -6.64 8.73 -11.99
N VAL A 260 -5.58 8.13 -12.56
CA VAL A 260 -4.25 8.76 -12.60
C VAL A 260 -4.32 10.14 -13.26
N ARG A 261 -4.89 10.26 -14.47
CA ARG A 261 -5.00 11.55 -15.17
C ARG A 261 -5.79 12.60 -14.38
N ALA A 262 -6.82 12.15 -13.63
CA ALA A 262 -7.67 13.06 -12.87
C ALA A 262 -6.98 13.63 -11.60
N TYR A 263 -6.07 12.87 -10.99
CA TYR A 263 -5.54 13.18 -9.67
C TYR A 263 -4.00 13.11 -9.58
N CYS A 264 -3.30 13.19 -10.71
CA CYS A 264 -1.85 13.00 -10.78
C CYS A 264 -1.06 13.96 -9.85
N ASP A 265 -1.51 15.19 -9.75
CA ASP A 265 -0.94 16.22 -8.87
C ASP A 265 -1.07 15.92 -7.37
N ARG A 266 -1.97 15.01 -7.01
CA ARG A 266 -2.24 14.57 -5.64
C ARG A 266 -1.70 13.15 -5.36
N ILE A 267 -1.01 12.52 -6.32
CA ILE A 267 -0.36 11.22 -6.12
C ILE A 267 1.07 11.45 -5.62
N ALA A 268 1.30 11.19 -4.33
CA ALA A 268 2.63 11.28 -3.74
C ALA A 268 3.44 9.99 -3.92
N PHE A 269 2.76 8.85 -4.04
CA PHE A 269 3.36 7.54 -4.22
C PHE A 269 2.50 6.66 -5.13
N ALA A 270 3.12 5.95 -6.05
CA ALA A 270 2.44 5.08 -7.00
C ALA A 270 2.83 3.61 -6.78
N HIS A 271 1.85 2.74 -6.63
CA HIS A 271 1.99 1.30 -6.70
C HIS A 271 1.53 0.80 -8.07
N ILE A 272 2.44 0.23 -8.84
CA ILE A 272 2.11 -0.30 -10.17
C ILE A 272 2.06 -1.82 -10.07
N ARG A 273 0.86 -2.37 -10.08
CA ARG A 273 0.56 -3.79 -9.93
C ARG A 273 -0.49 -4.20 -10.93
N ASN A 274 -0.35 -5.41 -11.48
CA ASN A 274 -1.29 -5.99 -12.41
C ASN A 274 -2.09 -7.11 -11.74
N VAL A 275 -3.37 -7.23 -12.05
CA VAL A 275 -4.23 -8.30 -11.59
C VAL A 275 -4.96 -8.93 -12.77
N ARG A 276 -5.26 -10.23 -12.68
CA ARG A 276 -6.11 -10.97 -13.63
C ARG A 276 -7.46 -11.23 -13.00
N HIS A 277 -8.52 -10.95 -13.73
CA HIS A 277 -9.90 -11.17 -13.31
C HIS A 277 -10.43 -12.53 -13.76
N TYR A 278 -11.39 -13.04 -12.99
CA TYR A 278 -12.18 -14.20 -13.32
C TYR A 278 -13.68 -13.86 -13.37
N PRO A 279 -14.51 -14.62 -14.12
CA PRO A 279 -15.91 -14.24 -14.40
C PRO A 279 -16.81 -14.03 -13.18
N ASN A 280 -16.50 -14.69 -12.06
CA ASN A 280 -17.28 -14.62 -10.82
C ASN A 280 -16.88 -13.46 -9.87
N GLY A 281 -15.91 -12.63 -10.28
CA GLY A 281 -15.38 -11.52 -9.48
C GLY A 281 -14.19 -11.90 -8.61
N ASP A 282 -13.63 -13.07 -8.79
CA ASP A 282 -12.33 -13.45 -8.24
C ASP A 282 -11.21 -12.74 -8.99
N PHE A 283 -10.05 -12.62 -8.38
CA PHE A 283 -8.86 -12.10 -9.03
C PHE A 283 -7.59 -12.67 -8.42
N THR A 284 -6.52 -12.64 -9.20
CA THR A 284 -5.17 -13.00 -8.76
C THR A 284 -4.16 -11.93 -9.15
N GLU A 285 -3.04 -11.89 -8.44
CA GLU A 285 -1.89 -11.11 -8.89
C GLU A 285 -1.36 -11.68 -10.21
N ALA A 286 -0.92 -10.81 -11.10
CA ALA A 286 -0.34 -11.16 -12.39
C ALA A 286 1.06 -10.56 -12.54
N SER A 287 1.82 -11.00 -13.55
CA SER A 287 3.06 -10.31 -13.90
C SER A 287 2.77 -8.87 -14.30
N HIS A 288 3.76 -7.99 -14.18
CA HIS A 288 3.60 -6.57 -14.55
C HIS A 288 3.41 -6.35 -16.06
N ARG A 289 3.67 -7.37 -16.88
CA ARG A 289 3.44 -7.28 -18.31
C ARG A 289 1.95 -7.11 -18.60
N ASP A 290 1.63 -6.10 -19.40
CA ASP A 290 0.26 -5.64 -19.67
C ASP A 290 -0.70 -6.79 -20.07
N CYS A 291 -0.29 -7.65 -21.01
CA CYS A 291 -1.13 -8.74 -21.53
C CYS A 291 -1.26 -9.94 -20.58
N ASP A 292 -0.59 -9.95 -19.43
CA ASP A 292 -0.66 -11.05 -18.46
C ASP A 292 -1.75 -10.81 -17.39
N GLY A 293 -2.36 -9.62 -17.37
CA GLY A 293 -3.47 -9.26 -16.50
C GLY A 293 -4.42 -8.26 -17.18
N ASP A 294 -5.31 -7.68 -16.41
CA ASP A 294 -6.44 -6.91 -16.93
C ASP A 294 -6.46 -5.45 -16.42
N THR A 295 -5.40 -5.01 -15.71
CA THR A 295 -5.35 -3.65 -15.11
C THR A 295 -5.01 -2.56 -16.13
N GLY A 296 -4.37 -2.90 -17.27
CA GLY A 296 -3.99 -1.94 -18.30
C GLY A 296 -2.72 -1.16 -17.95
N ILE A 297 -1.64 -1.88 -17.62
CA ILE A 297 -0.37 -1.29 -17.16
C ILE A 297 0.23 -0.29 -18.16
N LEU A 298 0.14 -0.57 -19.47
CA LEU A 298 0.67 0.36 -20.50
C LEU A 298 -0.06 1.70 -20.49
N GLU A 299 -1.39 1.68 -20.36
CA GLU A 299 -2.18 2.92 -20.29
C GLU A 299 -1.96 3.68 -18.98
N ILE A 300 -1.73 2.97 -17.88
CA ILE A 300 -1.39 3.56 -16.59
C ILE A 300 -0.03 4.24 -16.66
N MET A 301 0.98 3.56 -17.21
CA MET A 301 2.33 4.14 -17.39
C MET A 301 2.30 5.36 -18.30
N ARG A 302 1.52 5.31 -19.38
CA ARG A 302 1.29 6.47 -20.25
C ARG A 302 0.62 7.62 -19.49
N ALA A 303 -0.40 7.34 -18.67
CA ALA A 303 -1.07 8.37 -17.88
C ALA A 303 -0.13 9.10 -16.93
N TYR A 304 0.73 8.36 -16.22
CA TYR A 304 1.77 8.96 -15.37
C TYR A 304 2.78 9.77 -16.17
N HIS A 305 3.20 9.28 -17.33
CA HIS A 305 4.16 9.98 -18.20
C HIS A 305 3.57 11.27 -18.77
N ASP A 306 2.33 11.21 -19.29
CA ASP A 306 1.61 12.37 -19.85
C ASP A 306 1.40 13.47 -18.80
N CYS A 307 1.18 13.10 -17.54
CA CYS A 307 1.09 14.03 -16.41
C CYS A 307 2.44 14.62 -15.98
N GLY A 308 3.56 14.13 -16.49
CA GLY A 308 4.89 14.54 -16.04
C GLY A 308 5.22 14.07 -14.61
N TYR A 309 4.74 12.90 -14.19
CA TYR A 309 4.92 12.38 -12.84
C TYR A 309 6.39 12.13 -12.50
N THR A 310 6.88 12.75 -11.43
CA THR A 310 8.26 12.63 -10.94
C THR A 310 8.35 11.99 -9.54
N GLY A 311 7.22 11.59 -8.99
CA GLY A 311 7.13 11.01 -7.64
C GLY A 311 7.70 9.60 -7.51
N TYR A 312 7.50 9.03 -6.34
CA TYR A 312 7.96 7.68 -6.00
C TYR A 312 7.06 6.62 -6.61
N VAL A 313 7.69 5.55 -7.11
CA VAL A 313 7.01 4.41 -7.74
C VAL A 313 7.59 3.11 -7.19
N ARG A 314 6.79 2.10 -6.97
CA ARG A 314 7.24 0.74 -6.76
C ARG A 314 6.36 -0.28 -7.48
N PRO A 315 6.91 -1.45 -7.88
CA PRO A 315 6.08 -2.61 -8.14
C PRO A 315 5.50 -3.04 -6.79
N ASP A 316 4.22 -3.18 -6.70
CA ASP A 316 3.56 -3.56 -5.44
C ASP A 316 3.75 -5.07 -5.16
N HIS A 317 2.69 -5.86 -5.24
CA HIS A 317 2.79 -7.32 -5.16
C HIS A 317 3.29 -7.91 -6.47
N GLY A 318 3.93 -9.08 -6.37
CA GLY A 318 4.29 -9.92 -7.50
C GLY A 318 3.94 -11.38 -7.22
N ARG A 319 4.19 -12.24 -8.20
CA ARG A 319 4.07 -13.68 -8.07
C ARG A 319 5.31 -14.24 -7.35
N HIS A 320 5.20 -15.46 -6.85
CA HIS A 320 6.34 -16.24 -6.38
C HIS A 320 6.81 -17.14 -7.52
N ILE A 321 7.93 -16.80 -8.11
CA ILE A 321 8.51 -17.52 -9.25
C ILE A 321 9.81 -18.22 -8.85
N TRP A 322 10.20 -19.25 -9.61
CA TRP A 322 11.47 -19.97 -9.48
C TRP A 322 11.72 -20.56 -8.09
N GLY A 323 10.67 -20.92 -7.36
CA GLY A 323 10.77 -21.53 -6.03
C GLY A 323 11.26 -20.59 -4.94
N GLU A 324 11.13 -19.29 -5.13
CA GLU A 324 11.52 -18.29 -4.15
C GLU A 324 10.75 -18.46 -2.83
N GLN A 325 11.48 -18.41 -1.72
CA GLN A 325 10.92 -18.40 -0.37
C GLN A 325 10.90 -16.97 0.15
N CYS A 326 9.72 -16.37 0.19
CA CYS A 326 9.57 -14.97 0.52
C CYS A 326 8.24 -14.69 1.22
N ARG A 327 8.04 -13.45 1.63
CA ARG A 327 6.71 -12.97 2.06
C ARG A 327 5.70 -13.12 0.94
N PRO A 328 4.46 -13.56 1.25
CA PRO A 328 3.40 -13.66 0.24
C PRO A 328 3.22 -12.34 -0.53
N GLY A 329 3.37 -12.40 -1.85
CA GLY A 329 3.29 -11.25 -2.74
C GLY A 329 4.56 -10.37 -2.82
N TYR A 330 5.56 -10.61 -1.97
CA TYR A 330 6.73 -9.72 -1.86
C TYR A 330 8.06 -10.38 -2.21
N GLY A 331 8.07 -11.34 -3.15
CA GLY A 331 9.29 -11.93 -3.69
C GLY A 331 10.19 -10.92 -4.42
N LEU A 332 11.49 -11.21 -4.51
CA LEU A 332 12.46 -10.39 -5.21
C LEU A 332 12.28 -10.47 -6.72
N TYR A 333 12.18 -11.71 -7.25
CA TYR A 333 12.38 -11.94 -8.68
C TYR A 333 11.28 -11.35 -9.54
N ASP A 334 10.02 -11.61 -9.26
CA ASP A 334 8.91 -11.09 -10.09
C ASP A 334 8.80 -9.57 -9.97
N ARG A 335 9.06 -9.00 -8.78
CA ARG A 335 9.10 -7.54 -8.60
C ARG A 335 10.29 -6.91 -9.33
N ALA A 336 11.45 -7.56 -9.38
CA ALA A 336 12.58 -7.08 -10.18
C ALA A 336 12.29 -7.10 -11.68
N LEU A 337 11.66 -8.16 -12.18
CA LEU A 337 11.16 -8.22 -13.57
C LEU A 337 10.13 -7.12 -13.84
N GLY A 338 9.23 -6.89 -12.88
CA GLY A 338 8.25 -5.80 -12.94
C GLY A 338 8.92 -4.42 -13.06
N ILE A 339 9.92 -4.13 -12.24
CA ILE A 339 10.69 -2.87 -12.33
C ILE A 339 11.30 -2.68 -13.72
N MET A 340 11.92 -3.71 -14.26
CA MET A 340 12.52 -3.63 -15.60
C MET A 340 11.48 -3.42 -16.70
N TYR A 341 10.29 -4.02 -16.56
CA TYR A 341 9.18 -3.79 -17.48
C TYR A 341 8.69 -2.33 -17.39
N LEU A 342 8.48 -1.81 -16.18
CA LEU A 342 8.03 -0.43 -15.97
C LEU A 342 9.05 0.60 -16.50
N TRP A 343 10.35 0.36 -16.29
CA TRP A 343 11.40 1.18 -16.90
C TRP A 343 11.40 1.10 -18.43
N GLY A 344 11.23 -0.10 -19.00
CA GLY A 344 11.11 -0.25 -20.45
C GLY A 344 9.94 0.52 -21.05
N CYS A 345 8.79 0.55 -20.36
CA CYS A 345 7.63 1.36 -20.75
C CYS A 345 7.97 2.86 -20.69
N TRP A 346 8.60 3.31 -19.62
CA TRP A 346 8.96 4.72 -19.43
C TRP A 346 9.99 5.18 -20.46
N ASP A 347 11.06 4.42 -20.67
CA ASP A 347 12.11 4.71 -21.67
C ASP A 347 11.55 4.80 -23.09
N MET A 348 10.58 3.93 -23.43
CA MET A 348 9.90 3.97 -24.72
C MET A 348 9.09 5.25 -24.87
N LEU A 349 8.36 5.67 -23.83
CA LEU A 349 7.56 6.91 -23.86
C LEU A 349 8.46 8.14 -23.98
N ASP A 350 9.57 8.20 -23.24
CA ASP A 350 10.55 9.28 -23.37
C ASP A 350 11.14 9.39 -24.81
N ARG A 351 11.43 8.24 -25.44
CA ARG A 351 11.92 8.22 -26.83
C ARG A 351 10.87 8.69 -27.84
N LEU A 352 9.61 8.30 -27.66
CA LEU A 352 8.51 8.73 -28.54
C LEU A 352 8.28 10.24 -28.47
N GLU A 353 8.58 10.87 -27.34
CA GLU A 353 8.51 12.31 -27.16
C GLU A 353 9.83 13.06 -27.45
N GLY A 354 10.89 12.34 -27.85
CA GLY A 354 12.20 12.95 -28.15
C GLY A 354 12.96 13.45 -26.93
N LYS A 355 12.64 12.96 -25.74
CA LYS A 355 13.28 13.34 -24.46
C LYS A 355 14.63 12.64 -24.24
N VAL A 356 14.90 11.57 -24.97
CA VAL A 356 16.17 10.83 -24.93
C VAL A 356 16.78 10.80 -26.33
N GLY A 357 17.91 11.45 -26.46
CA GLY A 357 18.77 11.45 -27.64
C GLY A 357 20.02 10.63 -27.41
#